data_f14dd476203f878d7ffb32fcb2d85053
#
_entry.id   f14dd476203f878d7ffb32fcb2d85053
#
_cell.length_a   1.000
_cell.length_b   1.000
_cell.length_c   1.000
_cell.angle_alpha   90.00
_cell.angle_beta   90.00
_cell.angle_gamma   90.00
#
_symmetry.space_group_name_H-M   'P 1'
#
loop_
_entity.id
_entity.type
_entity.pdbx_description
1 polymer ?
#
loop_
_entity_poly.entity_id
_entity_poly.type
_entity_poly.pdbx_seq_one_letter_code
_entity_poly.pdbx_strand_id
1 'polypeptide(L)'
;MIICIRMVKQMKISNIKKISGRVLSYIVSRESIITLITCVAVSIIIGACMVYSRKDEDKSIKVGIIYVGDASTAYTDNFIEALADIKEEYGDKVEVMHMYNVAEGTEREYLERFVNAGCNLIFSTSYNYGETTKELAGKYPDVQFCMATGSNANEEPYYANYHTFMGAIYEGRYVAGVAAGIKLKELISEGIITENEAKIGYVAAYPNAEVISGYT
;
A
#
# COMPACT_ATOMS: atom_id res chain seq x y z
N MET A 1 -17.12 -59.82 -58.34
CA MET A 1 -16.38 -58.68 -57.79
C MET A 1 -17.29 -57.50 -57.46
N ILE A 2 -18.28 -57.14 -58.25
CA ILE A 2 -19.15 -55.94 -58.02
C ILE A 2 -20.11 -56.13 -56.83
N ILE A 3 -20.57 -57.34 -56.54
CA ILE A 3 -21.48 -57.63 -55.41
C ILE A 3 -20.78 -57.49 -54.06
N CYS A 4 -19.49 -57.88 -53.95
CA CYS A 4 -18.72 -57.79 -52.73
C CYS A 4 -18.42 -56.31 -52.35
N ILE A 5 -18.18 -55.42 -53.33
CA ILE A 5 -17.95 -54.01 -53.14
C ILE A 5 -19.24 -53.30 -52.66
N ARG A 6 -20.42 -53.71 -53.15
CA ARG A 6 -21.68 -53.15 -52.68
C ARG A 6 -22.02 -53.59 -51.27
N MET A 7 -21.73 -54.81 -50.84
CA MET A 7 -21.93 -55.27 -49.46
C MET A 7 -21.03 -54.54 -48.45
N VAL A 8 -19.74 -54.36 -48.78
CA VAL A 8 -18.80 -53.64 -47.93
C VAL A 8 -19.19 -52.19 -47.80
N LYS A 9 -19.67 -51.56 -48.89
CA LYS A 9 -20.14 -50.16 -48.86
C LYS A 9 -21.40 -49.98 -48.02
N GLN A 10 -22.34 -50.95 -48.10
CA GLN A 10 -23.55 -50.93 -47.25
C GLN A 10 -23.26 -51.21 -45.79
N MET A 11 -22.35 -52.14 -45.43
CA MET A 11 -21.92 -52.38 -44.05
C MET A 11 -21.22 -51.14 -43.44
N LYS A 12 -20.37 -50.46 -44.24
CA LYS A 12 -19.65 -49.24 -43.76
C LYS A 12 -20.66 -48.13 -43.51
N ILE A 13 -21.68 -47.90 -44.33
CA ILE A 13 -22.72 -46.89 -44.16
C ILE A 13 -23.64 -47.21 -42.98
N SER A 14 -24.02 -48.50 -42.81
CA SER A 14 -24.84 -48.98 -41.68
C SER A 14 -24.10 -48.77 -40.33
N ASN A 15 -22.81 -49.09 -40.29
CA ASN A 15 -21.99 -48.85 -39.08
C ASN A 15 -21.81 -47.36 -38.76
N ILE A 16 -21.62 -46.51 -39.77
CA ILE A 16 -21.54 -45.06 -39.57
C ILE A 16 -22.87 -44.47 -39.04
N LYS A 17 -24.00 -44.90 -39.60
CA LYS A 17 -25.33 -44.49 -39.10
C LYS A 17 -25.59 -44.98 -37.67
N LYS A 18 -25.12 -46.17 -37.29
CA LYS A 18 -25.30 -46.75 -35.96
C LYS A 18 -24.40 -46.04 -34.94
N ILE A 19 -23.18 -45.64 -35.34
CA ILE A 19 -22.25 -44.84 -34.51
C ILE A 19 -22.80 -43.42 -34.37
N SER A 20 -23.28 -42.78 -35.44
CA SER A 20 -23.89 -41.45 -35.41
C SER A 20 -25.14 -41.44 -34.51
N GLY A 21 -26.00 -42.45 -34.56
CA GLY A 21 -27.16 -42.55 -33.68
C GLY A 21 -26.83 -42.72 -32.22
N ARG A 22 -25.78 -43.51 -31.89
CA ARG A 22 -25.31 -43.65 -30.50
C ARG A 22 -24.65 -42.36 -29.96
N VAL A 23 -23.87 -41.68 -30.76
CA VAL A 23 -23.27 -40.40 -30.39
C VAL A 23 -24.35 -39.34 -30.17
N LEU A 24 -25.34 -39.28 -31.07
CA LEU A 24 -26.46 -38.34 -30.96
C LEU A 24 -27.34 -38.64 -29.73
N SER A 25 -27.62 -39.93 -29.43
CA SER A 25 -28.39 -40.30 -28.23
C SER A 25 -27.64 -40.03 -26.93
N TYR A 26 -26.30 -40.11 -26.94
CA TYR A 26 -25.49 -39.73 -25.78
C TYR A 26 -25.47 -38.21 -25.58
N ILE A 27 -25.35 -37.43 -26.66
CA ILE A 27 -25.39 -35.97 -26.60
C ILE A 27 -26.76 -35.45 -26.13
N VAL A 28 -27.82 -36.12 -26.46
CA VAL A 28 -29.21 -35.75 -26.10
C VAL A 28 -29.68 -36.46 -24.82
N SER A 29 -28.83 -37.24 -24.16
CA SER A 29 -29.21 -37.86 -22.88
C SER A 29 -29.45 -36.77 -21.81
N ARG A 30 -30.42 -36.99 -20.94
CA ARG A 30 -30.78 -36.08 -19.85
C ARG A 30 -29.55 -35.73 -18.98
N GLU A 31 -28.68 -36.70 -18.77
CA GLU A 31 -27.46 -36.54 -17.97
C GLU A 31 -26.42 -35.65 -18.67
N SER A 32 -26.25 -35.79 -20.00
CA SER A 32 -25.34 -34.94 -20.78
C SER A 32 -25.83 -33.50 -20.85
N ILE A 33 -27.13 -33.28 -20.91
CA ILE A 33 -27.75 -31.95 -20.88
C ILE A 33 -27.52 -31.31 -19.51
N ILE A 34 -27.71 -32.03 -18.41
CA ILE A 34 -27.50 -31.57 -17.05
C ILE A 34 -26.03 -31.19 -16.86
N THR A 35 -25.09 -32.03 -17.30
CA THR A 35 -23.65 -31.74 -17.22
C THR A 35 -23.27 -30.49 -18.00
N LEU A 36 -23.83 -30.30 -19.20
CA LEU A 36 -23.58 -29.11 -20.01
C LEU A 36 -24.09 -27.84 -19.30
N ILE A 37 -25.30 -27.91 -18.76
CA ILE A 37 -25.90 -26.77 -18.02
C ILE A 37 -25.06 -26.44 -16.78
N THR A 38 -24.60 -27.44 -16.03
CA THR A 38 -23.74 -27.20 -14.84
C THR A 38 -22.39 -26.60 -15.22
N CYS A 39 -21.76 -27.09 -16.30
CA CYS A 39 -20.50 -26.50 -16.79
C CYS A 39 -20.68 -25.04 -17.22
N VAL A 40 -21.75 -24.71 -17.93
CA VAL A 40 -22.06 -23.34 -18.34
C VAL A 40 -22.33 -22.46 -17.12
N ALA A 41 -23.11 -22.94 -16.15
CA ALA A 41 -23.39 -22.20 -14.92
C ALA A 41 -22.11 -21.92 -14.11
N VAL A 42 -21.24 -22.90 -13.94
CA VAL A 42 -19.95 -22.75 -13.27
C VAL A 42 -19.07 -21.76 -14.02
N SER A 43 -19.02 -21.80 -15.34
CA SER A 43 -18.24 -20.85 -16.15
C SER A 43 -18.73 -19.40 -15.99
N ILE A 44 -20.07 -19.22 -15.92
CA ILE A 44 -20.68 -17.92 -15.68
C ILE A 44 -20.32 -17.39 -14.27
N ILE A 45 -20.38 -18.25 -13.26
CA ILE A 45 -20.03 -17.90 -11.88
C ILE A 45 -18.54 -17.50 -11.79
N ILE A 46 -17.64 -18.28 -12.39
CA ILE A 46 -16.20 -17.98 -12.43
C ILE A 46 -15.97 -16.65 -13.16
N GLY A 47 -16.61 -16.43 -14.31
CA GLY A 47 -16.54 -15.19 -15.06
C GLY A 47 -17.04 -13.99 -14.24
N ALA A 48 -18.17 -14.14 -13.55
CA ALA A 48 -18.71 -13.10 -12.66
C ALA A 48 -17.78 -12.80 -11.49
N CYS A 49 -17.19 -13.83 -10.86
CA CYS A 49 -16.20 -13.65 -9.80
C CYS A 49 -14.95 -12.93 -10.30
N MET A 50 -14.43 -13.25 -11.50
CA MET A 50 -13.27 -12.56 -12.09
C MET A 50 -13.57 -11.10 -12.42
N VAL A 51 -14.77 -10.79 -12.91
CA VAL A 51 -15.19 -9.41 -13.19
C VAL A 51 -15.37 -8.65 -11.88
N TYR A 52 -15.93 -9.28 -10.86
CA TYR A 52 -16.09 -8.67 -9.53
C TYR A 52 -14.72 -8.37 -8.88
N SER A 53 -13.78 -9.32 -8.93
CA SER A 53 -12.42 -9.12 -8.43
C SER A 53 -11.67 -8.01 -9.18
N ARG A 54 -11.83 -7.92 -10.51
CA ARG A 54 -11.22 -6.82 -11.29
C ARG A 54 -11.80 -5.46 -10.98
N LYS A 55 -13.06 -5.39 -10.55
CA LYS A 55 -13.71 -4.12 -10.21
C LYS A 55 -13.16 -3.52 -8.91
N ASP A 56 -12.56 -4.34 -8.04
CA ASP A 56 -11.88 -3.87 -6.83
C ASP A 56 -10.43 -3.42 -7.09
N GLU A 57 -9.78 -3.92 -8.17
CA GLU A 57 -8.42 -3.48 -8.56
C GLU A 57 -8.38 -2.08 -9.21
N ASP A 58 -9.52 -1.55 -9.65
CA ASP A 58 -9.61 -0.26 -10.36
C ASP A 58 -10.06 0.89 -9.44
N LYS A 59 -10.16 0.66 -8.12
CA LYS A 59 -10.44 1.73 -7.16
C LYS A 59 -9.18 2.54 -6.93
N SER A 60 -9.21 3.82 -7.29
CA SER A 60 -8.17 4.77 -6.89
C SER A 60 -8.09 4.83 -5.36
N ILE A 61 -6.85 4.80 -4.84
CA ILE A 61 -6.58 5.01 -3.43
C ILE A 61 -6.67 6.51 -3.17
N LYS A 62 -7.54 6.90 -2.24
CA LYS A 62 -7.63 8.29 -1.83
C LYS A 62 -6.84 8.50 -0.55
N VAL A 63 -5.76 9.27 -0.66
CA VAL A 63 -4.79 9.51 0.39
C VAL A 63 -5.02 10.87 1.02
N GLY A 64 -5.09 10.94 2.35
CA GLY A 64 -5.06 12.18 3.11
C GLY A 64 -3.73 12.34 3.82
N ILE A 65 -3.08 13.51 3.77
CA ILE A 65 -1.83 13.77 4.49
C ILE A 65 -1.91 15.12 5.21
N ILE A 66 -1.59 15.11 6.50
CA ILE A 66 -1.37 16.34 7.28
C ILE A 66 0.11 16.53 7.58
N TYR A 67 0.58 17.76 7.41
CA TYR A 67 1.96 18.15 7.67
C TYR A 67 2.05 19.19 8.80
N VAL A 68 3.06 19.03 9.65
CA VAL A 68 3.35 20.00 10.72
C VAL A 68 3.93 21.32 10.19
N GLY A 69 4.50 21.30 9.00
CA GLY A 69 5.06 22.45 8.31
C GLY A 69 4.70 22.46 6.82
N ASP A 70 5.54 23.11 6.04
CA ASP A 70 5.46 23.17 4.57
C ASP A 70 6.84 22.90 3.94
N ALA A 71 6.96 23.07 2.63
CA ALA A 71 8.18 22.83 1.87
C ALA A 71 9.39 23.70 2.29
N SER A 72 9.21 24.70 3.14
CA SER A 72 10.31 25.50 3.69
C SER A 72 11.15 24.76 4.73
N THR A 73 10.62 23.64 5.26
CA THR A 73 11.32 22.81 6.23
C THR A 73 11.71 21.47 5.60
N ALA A 74 12.99 21.11 5.70
CA ALA A 74 13.51 19.85 5.14
C ALA A 74 12.75 18.60 5.64
N TYR A 75 12.23 18.63 6.87
CA TYR A 75 11.43 17.55 7.42
C TYR A 75 10.15 17.33 6.63
N THR A 76 9.37 18.39 6.38
CA THR A 76 8.11 18.29 5.62
C THR A 76 8.37 18.06 4.14
N ASP A 77 9.40 18.65 3.58
CA ASP A 77 9.76 18.57 2.18
C ASP A 77 10.05 17.12 1.75
N ASN A 78 10.71 16.31 2.58
CA ASN A 78 10.92 14.89 2.32
C ASN A 78 9.60 14.11 2.08
N PHE A 79 8.53 14.42 2.81
CA PHE A 79 7.22 13.79 2.58
C PHE A 79 6.56 14.29 1.30
N ILE A 80 6.77 15.56 0.95
CA ILE A 80 6.23 16.16 -0.28
C ILE A 80 6.90 15.54 -1.49
N GLU A 81 8.24 15.38 -1.48
CA GLU A 81 9.00 14.72 -2.53
C GLU A 81 8.58 13.25 -2.69
N ALA A 82 8.52 12.49 -1.59
CA ALA A 82 8.06 11.11 -1.62
C ALA A 82 6.65 10.96 -2.19
N LEU A 83 5.76 11.91 -1.93
CA LEU A 83 4.42 11.93 -2.50
C LEU A 83 4.44 12.23 -4.00
N ALA A 84 5.35 13.11 -4.45
CA ALA A 84 5.51 13.40 -5.88
C ALA A 84 5.97 12.15 -6.64
N ASP A 85 6.91 11.38 -6.09
CA ASP A 85 7.38 10.10 -6.64
C ASP A 85 6.24 9.07 -6.74
N ILE A 86 5.42 8.97 -5.68
CA ILE A 86 4.24 8.08 -5.68
C ILE A 86 3.25 8.51 -6.77
N LYS A 87 3.02 9.80 -6.95
CA LYS A 87 2.13 10.29 -8.01
C LYS A 87 2.68 10.04 -9.41
N GLU A 88 4.01 10.12 -9.58
CA GLU A 88 4.66 9.81 -10.85
C GLU A 88 4.53 8.31 -11.17
N GLU A 89 4.72 7.43 -10.18
CA GLU A 89 4.66 5.97 -10.36
C GLU A 89 3.23 5.45 -10.57
N TYR A 90 2.26 5.93 -9.78
CA TYR A 90 0.90 5.37 -9.75
C TYR A 90 -0.14 6.20 -10.53
N GLY A 91 0.17 7.45 -10.90
CA GLY A 91 -0.68 8.31 -11.73
C GLY A 91 -2.08 8.48 -11.15
N ASP A 92 -3.09 8.24 -11.99
CA ASP A 92 -4.51 8.41 -11.63
C ASP A 92 -5.04 7.37 -10.63
N LYS A 93 -4.24 6.37 -10.26
CA LYS A 93 -4.61 5.40 -9.24
C LYS A 93 -4.55 5.95 -7.82
N VAL A 94 -3.89 7.10 -7.62
CA VAL A 94 -3.74 7.75 -6.32
C VAL A 94 -4.28 9.18 -6.38
N GLU A 95 -5.38 9.43 -5.68
CA GLU A 95 -5.89 10.77 -5.43
C GLU A 95 -5.35 11.26 -4.08
N VAL A 96 -4.76 12.45 -4.03
CA VAL A 96 -4.14 12.97 -2.81
C VAL A 96 -4.81 14.26 -2.35
N MET A 97 -5.17 14.29 -1.08
CA MET A 97 -5.55 15.49 -0.32
C MET A 97 -4.48 15.78 0.73
N HIS A 98 -4.03 17.01 0.85
CA HIS A 98 -3.04 17.40 1.84
C HIS A 98 -3.38 18.70 2.55
N MET A 99 -2.86 18.85 3.77
CA MET A 99 -2.99 20.06 4.55
C MET A 99 -1.66 20.39 5.21
N TYR A 100 -1.15 21.58 4.94
CA TYR A 100 0.11 22.09 5.48
C TYR A 100 -0.09 22.90 6.76
N ASN A 101 0.99 23.02 7.55
CA ASN A 101 1.03 23.86 8.73
C ASN A 101 -0.08 23.56 9.74
N VAL A 102 -0.42 22.28 9.90
CA VAL A 102 -1.40 21.86 10.90
C VAL A 102 -0.76 22.00 12.28
N ALA A 103 -1.34 22.86 13.12
CA ALA A 103 -0.85 23.03 14.47
C ALA A 103 -1.12 21.78 15.32
N GLU A 104 -0.15 21.39 16.15
CA GLU A 104 -0.32 20.27 17.09
C GLU A 104 -1.48 20.55 18.04
N GLY A 105 -2.32 19.54 18.25
CA GLY A 105 -3.57 19.65 19.00
C GLY A 105 -4.79 20.04 18.14
N THR A 106 -4.61 20.39 16.87
CA THR A 106 -5.72 20.69 15.93
C THR A 106 -5.90 19.59 14.84
N GLU A 107 -5.04 18.59 14.82
CA GLU A 107 -4.97 17.54 13.79
C GLU A 107 -6.27 16.76 13.63
N ARG A 108 -7.05 16.57 14.72
CA ARG A 108 -8.30 15.81 14.72
C ARG A 108 -9.29 16.31 13.65
N GLU A 109 -9.47 17.61 13.58
CA GLU A 109 -10.40 18.20 12.61
C GLU A 109 -10.02 17.86 11.17
N TYR A 110 -8.74 17.94 10.84
CA TYR A 110 -8.24 17.67 9.49
C TYR A 110 -8.29 16.19 9.15
N LEU A 111 -7.92 15.31 10.08
CA LEU A 111 -8.01 13.86 9.90
C LEU A 111 -9.46 13.41 9.68
N GLU A 112 -10.41 13.91 10.48
CA GLU A 112 -11.83 13.61 10.30
C GLU A 112 -12.38 14.18 8.99
N ARG A 113 -11.91 15.33 8.54
CA ARG A 113 -12.27 15.88 7.21
C ARG A 113 -11.82 14.96 6.09
N PHE A 114 -10.63 14.37 6.18
CA PHE A 114 -10.16 13.40 5.19
C PHE A 114 -10.99 12.11 5.19
N VAL A 115 -11.33 11.58 6.35
CA VAL A 115 -12.26 10.45 6.47
C VAL A 115 -13.60 10.77 5.80
N ASN A 116 -14.19 11.92 6.12
CA ASN A 116 -15.47 12.37 5.55
C ASN A 116 -15.39 12.65 4.03
N ALA A 117 -14.20 13.01 3.52
CA ALA A 117 -13.94 13.16 2.09
C ALA A 117 -13.72 11.83 1.37
N GLY A 118 -13.75 10.69 2.10
CA GLY A 118 -13.60 9.35 1.55
C GLY A 118 -12.15 8.91 1.38
N CYS A 119 -11.19 9.52 2.08
CA CYS A 119 -9.84 9.00 2.13
C CYS A 119 -9.84 7.64 2.84
N ASN A 120 -9.21 6.64 2.23
CA ASN A 120 -9.07 5.30 2.77
C ASN A 120 -7.67 5.01 3.32
N LEU A 121 -6.72 5.91 3.10
CA LEU A 121 -5.37 5.89 3.64
C LEU A 121 -4.99 7.30 4.11
N ILE A 122 -4.66 7.45 5.38
CA ILE A 122 -4.37 8.76 5.98
C ILE A 122 -3.02 8.74 6.67
N PHE A 123 -2.17 9.72 6.34
CA PHE A 123 -0.86 9.92 6.96
C PHE A 123 -0.87 11.14 7.87
N SER A 124 -0.27 10.99 9.04
CA SER A 124 0.04 12.07 9.96
C SER A 124 1.56 12.14 10.20
N THR A 125 2.16 13.33 10.10
CA THR A 125 3.60 13.49 9.99
C THR A 125 4.28 14.17 11.19
N SER A 126 3.62 14.27 12.35
CA SER A 126 4.25 14.74 13.57
C SER A 126 4.08 13.76 14.72
N TYR A 127 5.11 13.59 15.52
CA TYR A 127 5.09 12.75 16.73
C TYR A 127 3.86 13.04 17.62
N ASN A 128 3.53 14.32 17.79
CA ASN A 128 2.43 14.74 18.67
C ASN A 128 1.04 14.50 18.10
N TYR A 129 0.91 14.08 16.84
CA TYR A 129 -0.38 13.63 16.27
C TYR A 129 -0.73 12.18 16.63
N GLY A 130 0.22 11.43 17.24
CA GLY A 130 0.14 9.99 17.39
C GLY A 130 -1.08 9.51 18.16
N GLU A 131 -1.38 10.09 19.31
CA GLU A 131 -2.53 9.70 20.13
C GLU A 131 -3.84 9.96 19.40
N THR A 132 -4.02 11.14 18.84
CA THR A 132 -5.22 11.49 18.07
C THR A 132 -5.41 10.57 16.86
N THR A 133 -4.31 10.27 16.13
CA THR A 133 -4.36 9.39 14.96
C THR A 133 -4.76 7.97 15.37
N LYS A 134 -4.23 7.46 16.49
CA LYS A 134 -4.55 6.14 17.03
C LYS A 134 -6.01 6.04 17.49
N GLU A 135 -6.52 7.06 18.19
CA GLU A 135 -7.93 7.12 18.57
C GLU A 135 -8.87 7.08 17.37
N LEU A 136 -8.52 7.82 16.29
CA LEU A 136 -9.31 7.84 15.07
C LEU A 136 -9.25 6.51 14.32
N ALA A 137 -8.15 5.79 14.37
CA ALA A 137 -8.06 4.44 13.84
C ALA A 137 -9.06 3.49 14.53
N GLY A 138 -9.20 3.59 15.85
CA GLY A 138 -10.22 2.84 16.59
C GLY A 138 -11.66 3.25 16.23
N LYS A 139 -11.89 4.52 15.89
CA LYS A 139 -13.20 5.04 15.50
C LYS A 139 -13.60 4.67 14.06
N TYR A 140 -12.63 4.57 13.14
CA TYR A 140 -12.84 4.36 11.72
C TYR A 140 -12.08 3.12 11.22
N PRO A 141 -12.55 1.90 11.52
CA PRO A 141 -11.82 0.66 11.25
C PRO A 141 -11.59 0.37 9.75
N ASP A 142 -12.37 0.97 8.87
CA ASP A 142 -12.24 0.78 7.41
C ASP A 142 -11.21 1.73 6.76
N VAL A 143 -10.64 2.67 7.53
CA VAL A 143 -9.61 3.62 7.07
C VAL A 143 -8.26 3.22 7.63
N GLN A 144 -7.23 3.19 6.79
CA GLN A 144 -5.86 2.92 7.22
C GLN A 144 -5.21 4.22 7.69
N PHE A 145 -4.60 4.21 8.87
CA PHE A 145 -3.88 5.34 9.44
C PHE A 145 -2.41 5.00 9.60
N CYS A 146 -1.55 5.86 9.06
CA CYS A 146 -0.10 5.73 9.10
C CYS A 146 0.50 6.95 9.80
N MET A 147 1.15 6.70 10.92
CA MET A 147 1.78 7.72 11.74
C MET A 147 3.30 7.71 11.55
N ALA A 148 3.85 8.81 11.03
CA ALA A 148 5.30 8.98 10.96
C ALA A 148 5.86 9.30 12.35
N THR A 149 7.03 8.77 12.65
CA THR A 149 7.77 9.01 13.89
C THR A 149 7.12 8.50 15.18
N GLY A 150 5.98 7.80 15.07
CA GLY A 150 5.30 7.18 16.22
C GLY A 150 5.89 5.81 16.56
N SER A 151 5.70 5.37 17.81
CA SER A 151 6.10 4.04 18.28
C SER A 151 4.96 3.25 18.93
N ASN A 152 3.80 3.87 19.09
CA ASN A 152 2.68 3.36 19.90
C ASN A 152 1.74 2.39 19.16
N ALA A 153 2.08 1.91 17.95
CA ALA A 153 1.28 0.91 17.25
C ALA A 153 1.26 -0.45 17.97
N ASN A 154 2.32 -0.75 18.72
CA ASN A 154 2.47 -1.98 19.49
C ASN A 154 2.04 -1.84 20.98
N GLU A 155 1.34 -0.77 21.31
CA GLU A 155 0.79 -0.52 22.64
C GLU A 155 -0.73 -0.72 22.65
N GLU A 156 -1.30 -1.15 23.75
CA GLU A 156 -2.77 -1.27 23.87
C GLU A 156 -3.45 0.12 23.88
N PRO A 157 -4.63 0.26 23.27
CA PRO A 157 -5.36 -0.73 22.49
C PRO A 157 -4.72 -0.96 21.10
N TYR A 158 -4.76 -2.21 20.60
CA TYR A 158 -4.24 -2.57 19.28
C TYR A 158 -5.31 -2.39 18.21
N TYR A 159 -4.94 -1.69 17.13
CA TYR A 159 -5.81 -1.51 15.96
C TYR A 159 -5.12 -2.01 14.69
N ALA A 160 -5.76 -2.91 13.95
CA ALA A 160 -5.22 -3.51 12.73
C ALA A 160 -5.01 -2.50 11.58
N ASN A 161 -5.66 -1.34 11.67
CA ASN A 161 -5.62 -0.25 10.71
C ASN A 161 -4.77 0.95 11.18
N TYR A 162 -3.97 0.77 12.23
CA TYR A 162 -3.04 1.80 12.73
C TYR A 162 -1.60 1.32 12.59
N HIS A 163 -0.80 2.07 11.87
CA HIS A 163 0.59 1.75 11.56
C HIS A 163 1.50 2.90 11.94
N THR A 164 2.66 2.58 12.48
CA THR A 164 3.72 3.56 12.71
C THR A 164 4.93 3.23 11.86
N PHE A 165 5.62 4.24 11.36
CA PHE A 165 6.82 4.06 10.56
C PHE A 165 7.86 5.15 10.87
N MET A 166 9.11 4.80 10.68
CA MET A 166 10.27 5.71 10.80
C MET A 166 11.31 5.32 9.77
N GLY A 167 11.93 6.31 9.14
CA GLY A 167 13.09 6.06 8.30
C GLY A 167 14.32 5.69 9.13
N ALA A 168 15.34 5.12 8.51
CA ALA A 168 16.62 4.79 9.14
C ALA A 168 17.45 6.07 9.40
N ILE A 169 16.89 7.00 10.17
CA ILE A 169 17.44 8.35 10.39
C ILE A 169 18.81 8.32 11.09
N TYR A 170 19.13 7.25 11.82
CA TYR A 170 20.44 7.02 12.42
C TYR A 170 21.56 6.97 11.37
N GLU A 171 21.29 6.52 10.14
CA GLU A 171 22.26 6.52 9.05
C GLU A 171 22.64 7.96 8.65
N GLY A 172 21.64 8.83 8.48
CA GLY A 172 21.84 10.24 8.21
C GLY A 172 22.56 10.95 9.34
N ARG A 173 22.27 10.61 10.60
CA ARG A 173 22.96 11.14 11.78
C ARG A 173 24.41 10.72 11.85
N TYR A 174 24.72 9.47 11.49
CA TYR A 174 26.10 9.01 11.38
C TYR A 174 26.89 9.86 10.37
N VAL A 175 26.33 10.08 9.19
CA VAL A 175 26.96 10.94 8.16
C VAL A 175 27.14 12.36 8.67
N ALA A 176 26.12 12.93 9.32
CA ALA A 176 26.21 14.26 9.92
C ALA A 176 27.28 14.35 11.02
N GLY A 177 27.40 13.31 11.84
CA GLY A 177 28.45 13.20 12.87
C GLY A 177 29.85 13.14 12.26
N VAL A 178 30.04 12.37 11.19
CA VAL A 178 31.31 12.32 10.44
C VAL A 178 31.65 13.70 9.87
N ALA A 179 30.71 14.38 9.23
CA ALA A 179 30.90 15.73 8.69
C ALA A 179 31.28 16.75 9.79
N ALA A 180 30.59 16.69 10.93
CA ALA A 180 30.90 17.53 12.08
C ALA A 180 32.32 17.27 12.63
N GLY A 181 32.73 15.98 12.72
CA GLY A 181 34.08 15.59 13.13
C GLY A 181 35.17 16.07 12.18
N ILE A 182 34.93 15.98 10.86
CA ILE A 182 35.85 16.51 9.85
C ILE A 182 36.00 18.03 10.01
N LYS A 183 34.89 18.75 10.14
CA LYS A 183 34.93 20.23 10.34
C LYS A 183 35.64 20.60 11.62
N LEU A 184 35.41 19.87 12.71
CA LEU A 184 36.10 20.08 13.98
C LEU A 184 37.62 19.92 13.82
N LYS A 185 38.08 18.88 13.12
CA LYS A 185 39.48 18.62 12.83
C LYS A 185 40.12 19.73 11.97
N GLU A 186 39.39 20.26 11.00
CA GLU A 186 39.78 21.39 10.16
C GLU A 186 40.02 22.62 11.04
N LEU A 187 39.08 23.00 11.93
CA LEU A 187 39.19 24.14 12.84
C LEU A 187 40.41 24.04 13.76
N ILE A 188 40.75 22.83 14.24
CA ILE A 188 41.96 22.57 15.03
C ILE A 188 43.20 22.79 14.15
N SER A 189 43.25 22.26 12.95
CA SER A 189 44.39 22.36 12.03
C SER A 189 44.67 23.80 11.59
N GLU A 190 43.64 24.63 11.50
CA GLU A 190 43.71 26.06 11.19
C GLU A 190 44.07 26.92 12.44
N GLY A 191 44.16 26.31 13.62
CA GLY A 191 44.47 27.01 14.86
C GLY A 191 43.34 27.91 15.38
N ILE A 192 42.11 27.72 14.88
CA ILE A 192 40.93 28.49 15.31
C ILE A 192 40.48 28.03 16.69
N ILE A 193 40.59 26.73 16.98
CA ILE A 193 40.37 26.15 18.30
C ILE A 193 41.51 25.17 18.65
N THR A 194 41.70 24.92 19.94
CA THR A 194 42.63 23.91 20.43
C THR A 194 41.95 22.55 20.61
N GLU A 195 42.73 21.46 20.71
CA GLU A 195 42.20 20.13 20.98
C GLU A 195 41.36 20.08 22.28
N ASN A 196 41.76 20.85 23.30
CA ASN A 196 41.03 20.92 24.57
C ASN A 196 39.68 21.66 24.48
N GLU A 197 39.51 22.48 23.46
CA GLU A 197 38.27 23.23 23.17
C GLU A 197 37.37 22.46 22.22
N ALA A 198 37.85 21.35 21.65
CA ALA A 198 37.11 20.53 20.69
C ALA A 198 35.87 19.92 21.31
N LYS A 199 34.70 20.47 20.98
CA LYS A 199 33.39 20.02 21.48
C LYS A 199 32.36 20.06 20.34
N ILE A 200 31.49 19.06 20.31
CA ILE A 200 30.33 19.04 19.45
C ILE A 200 29.08 19.06 20.34
N GLY A 201 28.18 19.99 20.10
CA GLY A 201 26.88 20.05 20.76
C GLY A 201 25.80 19.43 19.89
N TYR A 202 24.85 18.71 20.49
CA TYR A 202 23.67 18.20 19.83
C TYR A 202 22.42 18.73 20.52
N VAL A 203 21.51 19.33 19.73
CA VAL A 203 20.20 19.79 20.20
C VAL A 203 19.15 18.84 19.69
N ALA A 204 18.58 18.04 20.59
CA ALA A 204 17.51 17.12 20.27
C ALA A 204 16.17 17.85 20.15
N ALA A 205 15.38 17.55 19.12
CA ALA A 205 14.05 18.13 18.94
C ALA A 205 13.07 17.69 20.03
N TYR A 206 13.19 16.41 20.48
CA TYR A 206 12.35 15.80 21.51
C TYR A 206 13.23 15.00 22.49
N PRO A 207 12.87 14.93 23.79
CA PRO A 207 13.68 14.26 24.82
C PRO A 207 13.56 12.73 24.82
N ASN A 208 12.68 12.18 24.01
CA ASN A 208 12.40 10.77 23.87
C ASN A 208 12.28 10.38 22.40
N ALA A 209 11.91 9.14 22.14
CA ALA A 209 11.83 8.53 20.82
C ALA A 209 13.21 8.42 20.13
N GLU A 210 13.19 8.14 18.86
CA GLU A 210 14.37 7.88 18.02
C GLU A 210 15.29 9.10 17.85
N VAL A 211 14.80 10.29 18.21
CA VAL A 211 15.62 11.51 18.23
C VAL A 211 16.81 11.36 19.16
N ILE A 212 16.65 10.65 20.31
CA ILE A 212 17.75 10.38 21.24
C ILE A 212 18.39 9.02 20.95
N SER A 213 17.61 7.95 20.75
CA SER A 213 18.17 6.62 20.50
C SER A 213 19.02 6.53 19.24
N GLY A 214 18.76 7.37 18.23
CA GLY A 214 19.60 7.45 17.03
C GLY A 214 20.86 8.30 17.22
N TYR A 215 21.09 8.89 18.41
CA TYR A 215 22.29 9.65 18.77
C TYR A 215 23.31 8.78 19.54
N THR A 216 22.83 7.80 20.26
CA THR A 216 23.66 6.84 21.03
C THR A 216 24.10 5.66 20.16
#